data_3132dc18dff349ec6ee92360f7f01e02
#
_entry.id   3132dc18dff349ec6ee92360f7f01e02
#
_cell.length_a   1.000
_cell.length_b   1.000
_cell.length_c   1.000
_cell.angle_alpha   90.00
_cell.angle_beta   90.00
_cell.angle_gamma   90.00
#
_symmetry.space_group_name_H-M   'P 1'
#
loop_
_entity.id
_entity.type
_entity.pdbx_description
1 polymer ?
#
loop_
_entity_poly.entity_id
_entity_poly.type
_entity_poly.pdbx_seq_one_letter_code
_entity_poly.pdbx_strand_id
1 'polypeptide(L)'
;YICAAFPSACGKTNLAMLIPPEKFKKAGYKVWTVGDDIAWLRIGPDGRLWAINPENGFFGVAPGTNMKSNPNALISTQKNTIFTNVVHNLDDNTVWWEGLDKNPPKNALNWKGEKWDCTDGSKGAHPNSRFTAPAINCPCISSEFNNPNGVPISAIIFGGRRAKTAPLVYQARDWQHGVFVGSTMASETTAAAAGAVGVVRRDPMAMLPFCGYNMGDYWAHWLEMGKKLGDKAPKIFNVNWFRTDDEGHFIWPGFGDNMRVLNWIVDRCEGKADAVETPIGYEPKPEDIDVEGLDITTDTVRDLLSVDKNLWKEEVKGIKEFYAKFGDKL
;
A
#
# COMPACT_ATOMS: atom_id res chain seq x y z
N TYR A 1 -8.99 -2.32 13.16
CA TYR A 1 -7.65 -2.35 12.59
C TYR A 1 -7.68 -3.00 11.21
N ILE A 2 -6.82 -2.53 10.32
CA ILE A 2 -6.75 -2.96 8.93
C ILE A 2 -5.32 -3.42 8.63
N CYS A 3 -5.17 -4.59 8.02
CA CYS A 3 -3.93 -5.02 7.39
C CYS A 3 -3.96 -4.70 5.89
N ALA A 4 -2.84 -4.31 5.33
CA ALA A 4 -2.70 -4.10 3.89
C ALA A 4 -1.45 -4.83 3.36
N ALA A 5 -1.59 -5.46 2.20
CA ALA A 5 -0.49 -6.10 1.50
C ALA A 5 -0.35 -5.50 0.11
N PHE A 6 0.69 -4.70 -0.07
CA PHE A 6 1.05 -4.02 -1.31
C PHE A 6 2.49 -4.35 -1.70
N PRO A 7 2.79 -4.57 -2.97
CA PRO A 7 4.15 -4.67 -3.46
C PRO A 7 4.97 -3.40 -3.19
N SER A 8 6.28 -3.49 -3.36
CA SER A 8 7.16 -2.32 -3.23
C SER A 8 6.70 -1.17 -4.12
N ALA A 9 6.81 0.06 -3.63
CA ALA A 9 6.40 1.30 -4.29
C ALA A 9 4.89 1.39 -4.61
N CYS A 10 4.03 0.63 -3.94
CA CYS A 10 2.57 0.69 -4.07
C CYS A 10 1.85 1.37 -2.90
N GLY A 11 2.58 2.07 -2.03
CA GLY A 11 2.00 2.98 -1.05
C GLY A 11 1.80 2.42 0.36
N LYS A 12 2.49 1.33 0.77
CA LYS A 12 2.40 0.77 2.14
C LYS A 12 2.58 1.84 3.22
N THR A 13 3.73 2.49 3.25
CA THR A 13 4.07 3.51 4.25
C THR A 13 3.12 4.69 4.20
N ASN A 14 2.71 5.12 3.00
CA ASN A 14 1.74 6.20 2.83
C ASN A 14 0.35 5.83 3.39
N LEU A 15 -0.07 4.58 3.27
CA LEU A 15 -1.32 4.11 3.86
C LEU A 15 -1.21 4.03 5.39
N ALA A 16 -0.14 3.43 5.90
CA ALA A 16 0.09 3.28 7.34
C ALA A 16 0.18 4.62 8.08
N MET A 17 0.75 5.64 7.44
CA MET A 17 0.98 6.98 7.99
C MET A 17 0.02 8.03 7.39
N LEU A 18 -1.10 7.62 6.84
CA LEU A 18 -2.07 8.49 6.17
C LEU A 18 -2.55 9.62 7.09
N ILE A 19 -2.62 10.81 6.54
CA ILE A 19 -3.25 11.97 7.19
C ILE A 19 -4.60 12.22 6.53
N PRO A 20 -5.71 12.03 7.25
CA PRO A 20 -7.04 12.26 6.69
C PRO A 20 -7.20 13.69 6.19
N PRO A 21 -7.95 13.92 5.09
CA PRO A 21 -8.38 15.26 4.69
C PRO A 21 -9.14 15.96 5.80
N GLU A 22 -9.13 17.30 5.76
CA GLU A 22 -9.70 18.14 6.82
C GLU A 22 -11.17 17.83 7.14
N LYS A 23 -11.95 17.48 6.13
CA LYS A 23 -13.34 17.04 6.28
C LYS A 23 -13.46 15.83 7.23
N PHE A 24 -12.61 14.82 7.04
CA PHE A 24 -12.60 13.63 7.88
C PHE A 24 -12.06 13.91 9.28
N LYS A 25 -11.05 14.77 9.42
CA LYS A 25 -10.57 15.20 10.73
C LYS A 25 -11.67 15.90 11.53
N LYS A 26 -12.44 16.82 10.91
CA LYS A 26 -13.58 17.49 11.54
C LYS A 26 -14.70 16.53 11.92
N ALA A 27 -14.88 15.44 11.17
CA ALA A 27 -15.78 14.35 11.50
C ALA A 27 -15.24 13.39 12.60
N GLY A 28 -14.04 13.65 13.13
CA GLY A 28 -13.42 12.88 14.22
C GLY A 28 -12.55 11.72 13.79
N TYR A 29 -12.32 11.52 12.50
CA TYR A 29 -11.43 10.45 12.01
C TYR A 29 -9.97 10.74 12.33
N LYS A 30 -9.29 9.72 12.82
CA LYS A 30 -7.85 9.71 13.09
C LYS A 30 -7.25 8.41 12.55
N VAL A 31 -6.03 8.48 12.07
CA VAL A 31 -5.27 7.31 11.63
C VAL A 31 -4.12 7.07 12.60
N TRP A 32 -4.04 5.85 13.09
CA TRP A 32 -2.98 5.38 13.97
C TRP A 32 -2.26 4.22 13.29
N THR A 33 -0.92 4.24 13.29
CA THR A 33 -0.13 3.16 12.71
C THR A 33 0.37 2.20 13.80
N VAL A 34 0.30 0.90 13.48
CA VAL A 34 0.92 -0.17 14.27
C VAL A 34 2.19 -0.67 13.57
N GLY A 35 2.31 -0.45 12.27
CA GLY A 35 3.46 -0.80 11.45
C GLY A 35 3.19 -0.50 9.99
N ASP A 36 4.22 -0.55 9.14
CA ASP A 36 4.08 -0.19 7.72
C ASP A 36 4.55 -1.27 6.73
N ASP A 37 5.15 -2.36 7.19
CA ASP A 37 5.68 -3.39 6.29
C ASP A 37 5.22 -4.81 6.69
N ILE A 38 5.62 -5.33 7.82
CA ILE A 38 5.36 -6.71 8.23
C ILE A 38 4.21 -6.79 9.24
N ALA A 39 3.30 -7.73 9.02
CA ALA A 39 2.29 -8.13 9.97
C ALA A 39 2.30 -9.64 10.16
N TRP A 40 2.53 -10.11 11.39
CA TRP A 40 2.35 -11.50 11.75
C TRP A 40 0.93 -11.73 12.23
N LEU A 41 0.24 -12.66 11.55
CA LEU A 41 -1.17 -12.93 11.79
C LEU A 41 -1.35 -14.24 12.58
N ARG A 42 -2.26 -14.21 13.54
CA ARG A 42 -2.66 -15.39 14.32
C ARG A 42 -4.13 -15.33 14.70
N ILE A 43 -4.73 -16.47 14.99
CA ILE A 43 -6.06 -16.52 15.63
C ILE A 43 -5.87 -16.23 17.13
N GLY A 44 -6.57 -15.21 17.61
CA GLY A 44 -6.58 -14.83 19.02
C GLY A 44 -7.54 -15.68 19.88
N PRO A 45 -7.53 -15.47 21.20
CA PRO A 45 -8.38 -16.22 22.13
C PRO A 45 -9.88 -16.04 21.87
N ASP A 46 -10.26 -14.92 21.28
CA ASP A 46 -11.63 -14.58 20.89
C ASP A 46 -12.08 -15.21 19.56
N GLY A 47 -11.18 -15.98 18.91
CA GLY A 47 -11.41 -16.61 17.61
C GLY A 47 -11.31 -15.66 16.40
N ARG A 48 -10.93 -14.39 16.62
CA ARG A 48 -10.68 -13.41 15.56
C ARG A 48 -9.25 -13.51 15.05
N LEU A 49 -8.99 -12.93 13.88
CA LEU A 49 -7.63 -12.73 13.39
C LEU A 49 -7.00 -11.53 14.09
N TRP A 50 -5.79 -11.72 14.62
CA TRP A 50 -4.98 -10.70 15.29
C TRP A 50 -3.66 -10.52 14.58
N ALA A 51 -3.13 -9.30 14.59
CA ALA A 51 -1.85 -8.96 13.97
C ALA A 51 -0.87 -8.39 14.99
N ILE A 52 0.41 -8.74 14.83
CA ILE A 52 1.54 -8.16 15.56
C ILE A 52 2.53 -7.62 14.53
N ASN A 53 3.02 -6.41 14.74
CA ASN A 53 4.16 -5.89 14.03
C ASN A 53 5.46 -6.35 14.72
N PRO A 54 6.35 -7.09 14.01
CA PRO A 54 7.62 -7.56 14.59
C PRO A 54 8.73 -6.52 14.55
N GLU A 55 8.52 -5.37 13.90
CA GLU A 55 9.54 -4.35 13.65
C GLU A 55 9.48 -3.23 14.69
N ASN A 56 10.66 -2.73 15.11
CA ASN A 56 10.75 -1.62 16.06
C ASN A 56 10.81 -0.24 15.38
N GLY A 57 10.68 -0.18 14.08
CA GLY A 57 10.79 1.06 13.30
C GLY A 57 10.29 0.91 11.88
N PHE A 58 10.60 1.91 11.09
CA PHE A 58 10.20 2.00 9.69
C PHE A 58 11.43 1.97 8.80
N PHE A 59 11.37 1.21 7.72
CA PHE A 59 12.36 1.18 6.65
C PHE A 59 11.76 1.77 5.38
N GLY A 60 11.82 3.10 5.28
CA GLY A 60 11.15 3.85 4.23
C GLY A 60 12.03 4.17 3.03
N VAL A 61 11.39 4.47 1.90
CA VAL A 61 12.04 5.01 0.69
C VAL A 61 12.24 6.51 0.88
N ALA A 62 13.46 7.01 0.67
CA ALA A 62 13.77 8.43 0.84
C ALA A 62 13.31 9.29 -0.36
N PRO A 63 13.61 8.96 -1.64
CA PRO A 63 13.24 9.79 -2.77
C PRO A 63 11.75 10.13 -2.81
N GLY A 64 11.47 11.42 -2.98
CA GLY A 64 10.09 11.93 -3.03
C GLY A 64 9.40 12.07 -1.67
N THR A 65 9.99 11.58 -0.59
CA THR A 65 9.46 11.77 0.78
C THR A 65 9.74 13.18 1.25
N ASN A 66 8.69 13.95 1.53
CA ASN A 66 8.75 15.36 1.95
C ASN A 66 7.50 15.73 2.77
N MET A 67 7.43 16.97 3.26
CA MET A 67 6.31 17.47 4.05
C MET A 67 4.97 17.51 3.31
N LYS A 68 4.97 17.43 1.97
CA LYS A 68 3.74 17.39 1.17
C LYS A 68 3.30 15.95 0.88
N SER A 69 4.24 15.08 0.55
CA SER A 69 3.93 13.69 0.15
C SER A 69 3.66 12.77 1.33
N ASN A 70 4.41 12.88 2.43
CA ASN A 70 4.19 12.14 3.66
C ASN A 70 4.86 12.82 4.87
N PRO A 71 4.20 13.80 5.51
CA PRO A 71 4.74 14.51 6.67
C PRO A 71 5.13 13.61 7.82
N ASN A 72 4.32 12.58 8.12
CA ASN A 72 4.59 11.67 9.24
C ASN A 72 5.88 10.87 9.03
N ALA A 73 6.13 10.40 7.81
CA ALA A 73 7.38 9.72 7.48
C ALA A 73 8.58 10.66 7.64
N LEU A 74 8.50 11.87 7.09
CA LEU A 74 9.60 12.84 7.20
C LEU A 74 9.87 13.23 8.67
N ILE A 75 8.85 13.50 9.46
CA ILE A 75 9.00 13.81 10.89
C ILE A 75 9.65 12.66 11.64
N SER A 76 9.31 11.42 11.29
CA SER A 76 9.90 10.23 11.91
C SER A 76 11.42 10.15 11.74
N THR A 77 11.96 10.78 10.68
CA THR A 77 13.40 10.76 10.37
C THR A 77 14.23 11.83 11.10
N GLN A 78 13.62 12.71 11.88
CA GLN A 78 14.31 13.88 12.45
C GLN A 78 15.37 13.55 13.51
N LYS A 79 15.32 12.36 14.11
CA LYS A 79 16.29 11.92 15.12
C LYS A 79 16.45 10.41 15.13
N ASN A 80 17.63 9.96 15.59
CA ASN A 80 17.96 8.54 15.78
C ASN A 80 17.69 7.71 14.51
N THR A 81 17.98 8.28 13.35
CA THR A 81 17.69 7.68 12.05
C THR A 81 18.95 7.32 11.32
N ILE A 82 18.97 6.17 10.68
CA ILE A 82 20.03 5.75 9.77
C ILE A 82 19.54 6.01 8.34
N PHE A 83 20.38 6.68 7.55
CA PHE A 83 20.13 6.92 6.13
C PHE A 83 21.12 6.12 5.29
N THR A 84 20.65 5.57 4.18
CA THR A 84 21.47 4.82 3.24
C THR A 84 21.33 5.39 1.84
N ASN A 85 22.46 5.56 1.16
CA ASN A 85 22.54 6.01 -0.23
C ASN A 85 21.87 7.37 -0.52
N VAL A 86 21.84 8.25 0.46
CA VAL A 86 21.37 9.64 0.35
C VAL A 86 22.54 10.57 0.08
N VAL A 87 22.28 11.83 -0.18
CA VAL A 87 23.28 12.90 -0.25
C VAL A 87 23.68 13.31 1.16
N HIS A 88 24.97 13.49 1.40
CA HIS A 88 25.51 14.06 2.63
C HIS A 88 25.87 15.53 2.39
N ASN A 89 25.17 16.43 3.01
CA ASN A 89 25.48 17.87 3.02
C ASN A 89 26.66 18.14 3.97
N LEU A 90 27.75 18.63 3.43
CA LEU A 90 29.00 18.88 4.19
C LEU A 90 28.97 20.19 4.96
N ASP A 91 28.06 21.12 4.67
CA ASP A 91 27.99 22.41 5.32
C ASP A 91 27.40 22.34 6.73
N ASP A 92 26.41 21.47 6.93
CA ASP A 92 25.69 21.35 8.19
C ASP A 92 25.53 19.89 8.69
N ASN A 93 26.20 18.96 8.00
CA ASN A 93 26.16 17.52 8.31
C ASN A 93 24.76 16.90 8.27
N THR A 94 23.88 17.44 7.43
CA THR A 94 22.54 16.90 7.19
C THR A 94 22.51 15.99 5.97
N VAL A 95 21.35 15.41 5.68
CA VAL A 95 21.10 14.56 4.52
C VAL A 95 20.10 15.22 3.58
N TRP A 96 20.23 14.88 2.30
CA TRP A 96 19.29 15.33 1.27
C TRP A 96 19.03 14.19 0.26
N TRP A 97 17.89 14.23 -0.41
CA TRP A 97 17.52 13.35 -1.50
C TRP A 97 16.58 14.06 -2.47
N GLU A 98 16.47 13.56 -3.68
CA GLU A 98 15.61 14.14 -4.71
C GLU A 98 14.15 14.14 -4.27
N GLY A 99 13.56 15.34 -4.31
CA GLY A 99 12.18 15.56 -3.91
C GLY A 99 11.97 15.83 -2.42
N LEU A 100 13.04 15.92 -1.60
CA LEU A 100 12.94 16.40 -0.22
C LEU A 100 12.45 17.83 -0.19
N ASP A 101 13.15 18.69 -0.92
CA ASP A 101 12.81 20.09 -1.14
C ASP A 101 13.35 20.59 -2.51
N LYS A 102 13.27 21.89 -2.73
CA LYS A 102 13.76 22.56 -3.95
C LYS A 102 15.19 23.10 -3.83
N ASN A 103 15.88 22.88 -2.70
CA ASN A 103 17.16 23.46 -2.36
C ASN A 103 18.24 22.39 -2.17
N PRO A 104 18.71 21.72 -3.25
CA PRO A 104 19.78 20.74 -3.13
C PRO A 104 21.06 21.42 -2.59
N PRO A 105 21.83 20.74 -1.72
CA PRO A 105 23.08 21.27 -1.19
C PRO A 105 24.13 21.40 -2.30
N LYS A 106 24.95 22.45 -2.22
CA LYS A 106 26.00 22.74 -3.20
C LYS A 106 27.37 22.20 -2.80
N ASN A 107 27.57 21.92 -1.53
CA ASN A 107 28.81 21.32 -1.00
C ASN A 107 28.47 19.99 -0.35
N ALA A 108 28.44 18.94 -1.14
CA ALA A 108 27.94 17.64 -0.72
C ALA A 108 28.71 16.46 -1.27
N LEU A 109 28.45 15.29 -0.70
CA LEU A 109 28.80 14.00 -1.27
C LEU A 109 27.55 13.31 -1.77
N ASN A 110 27.62 12.75 -3.00
CA ASN A 110 26.56 11.91 -3.52
C ASN A 110 26.54 10.53 -2.82
N TRP A 111 25.59 9.68 -3.19
CA TRP A 111 25.44 8.35 -2.60
C TRP A 111 26.64 7.40 -2.82
N LYS A 112 27.55 7.74 -3.73
CA LYS A 112 28.82 7.02 -3.96
C LYS A 112 29.99 7.56 -3.12
N GLY A 113 29.79 8.64 -2.39
CA GLY A 113 30.85 9.34 -1.65
C GLY A 113 31.70 10.28 -2.50
N GLU A 114 31.26 10.62 -3.70
CA GLU A 114 31.93 11.56 -4.62
C GLU A 114 31.40 12.97 -4.41
N LYS A 115 32.25 13.99 -4.63
CA LYS A 115 31.81 15.40 -4.58
C LYS A 115 30.67 15.65 -5.57
N TRP A 116 29.63 16.32 -5.10
CA TRP A 116 28.43 16.65 -5.85
C TRP A 116 27.88 18.02 -5.44
N ASP A 117 27.47 18.82 -6.42
CA ASP A 117 26.97 20.19 -6.21
C ASP A 117 25.66 20.48 -6.97
N CYS A 118 25.03 19.44 -7.50
CA CYS A 118 23.78 19.48 -8.30
C CYS A 118 23.88 20.24 -9.66
N THR A 119 25.04 20.71 -10.08
CA THR A 119 25.15 21.56 -11.27
C THR A 119 25.23 20.78 -12.58
N ASP A 120 25.64 19.52 -12.54
CA ASP A 120 25.81 18.65 -13.71
C ASP A 120 24.53 17.92 -14.15
N GLY A 121 23.42 18.16 -13.44
CA GLY A 121 22.14 17.49 -13.70
C GLY A 121 22.07 16.01 -13.25
N SER A 122 23.14 15.49 -12.63
CA SER A 122 23.12 14.14 -12.06
C SER A 122 22.29 14.09 -10.76
N LYS A 123 21.81 12.89 -10.42
CA LYS A 123 21.16 12.66 -9.14
C LYS A 123 22.18 12.41 -8.05
N GLY A 124 22.02 13.09 -6.91
CA GLY A 124 22.89 12.94 -5.76
C GLY A 124 22.56 11.72 -4.92
N ALA A 125 21.29 11.37 -4.74
CA ALA A 125 20.87 10.17 -4.04
C ALA A 125 20.59 8.99 -5.00
N HIS A 126 20.72 7.78 -4.50
CA HIS A 126 20.32 6.59 -5.26
C HIS A 126 18.79 6.52 -5.38
N PRO A 127 18.22 6.08 -6.52
CA PRO A 127 16.76 5.95 -6.67
C PRO A 127 16.07 5.06 -5.63
N ASN A 128 16.80 4.15 -5.00
CA ASN A 128 16.35 3.30 -3.91
C ASN A 128 17.06 3.64 -2.58
N SER A 129 17.41 4.91 -2.37
CA SER A 129 17.91 5.36 -1.07
C SER A 129 16.83 5.20 0.00
N ARG A 130 17.27 4.91 1.24
CA ARG A 130 16.39 4.53 2.34
C ARG A 130 16.70 5.28 3.62
N PHE A 131 15.71 5.30 4.51
CA PHE A 131 15.89 5.65 5.91
C PHE A 131 15.37 4.52 6.81
N THR A 132 16.00 4.36 7.98
CA THR A 132 15.53 3.51 9.06
C THR A 132 15.33 4.37 10.28
N ALA A 133 14.07 4.56 10.68
CA ALA A 133 13.67 5.44 11.77
C ALA A 133 12.93 4.65 12.87
N PRO A 134 13.16 4.95 14.17
CA PRO A 134 12.38 4.35 15.25
C PRO A 134 10.89 4.67 15.12
N ALA A 135 10.03 3.69 15.34
CA ALA A 135 8.58 3.88 15.25
C ALA A 135 8.06 4.93 16.24
N ILE A 136 8.68 5.04 17.40
CA ILE A 136 8.33 6.01 18.45
C ILE A 136 8.46 7.47 17.99
N ASN A 137 9.22 7.73 16.93
CA ASN A 137 9.33 9.08 16.34
C ASN A 137 8.09 9.45 15.52
N CYS A 138 7.28 8.49 15.13
CA CYS A 138 6.14 8.75 14.24
C CYS A 138 5.00 9.45 14.98
N PRO A 139 4.51 10.60 14.49
CA PRO A 139 3.45 11.36 15.15
C PRO A 139 2.12 10.61 15.28
N CYS A 140 1.86 9.63 14.41
CA CYS A 140 0.65 8.81 14.43
C CYS A 140 0.87 7.40 14.96
N ILE A 141 1.93 7.14 15.73
CA ILE A 141 2.14 5.83 16.33
C ILE A 141 1.01 5.46 17.28
N SER A 142 0.49 4.25 17.17
CA SER A 142 -0.57 3.72 18.02
C SER A 142 -0.05 3.42 19.44
N SER A 143 -0.87 3.64 20.46
CA SER A 143 -0.61 3.12 21.82
C SER A 143 -0.49 1.61 21.84
N GLU A 144 -1.12 0.92 20.90
CA GLU A 144 -1.10 -0.54 20.76
C GLU A 144 0.16 -1.08 20.05
N PHE A 145 1.07 -0.21 19.61
CA PHE A 145 2.28 -0.61 18.88
C PHE A 145 3.10 -1.68 19.65
N ASN A 146 3.24 -1.53 20.96
CA ASN A 146 3.98 -2.47 21.81
C ASN A 146 3.07 -3.52 22.51
N ASN A 147 1.81 -3.64 22.10
CA ASN A 147 0.93 -4.64 22.71
C ASN A 147 1.38 -6.06 22.31
N PRO A 148 1.82 -6.90 23.28
CA PRO A 148 2.32 -8.24 22.97
C PRO A 148 1.23 -9.18 22.42
N ASN A 149 -0.04 -8.84 22.62
CA ASN A 149 -1.16 -9.57 22.06
C ASN A 149 -1.47 -9.14 20.61
N GLY A 150 -0.95 -8.01 20.18
CA GLY A 150 -1.27 -7.41 18.89
C GLY A 150 -2.61 -6.69 18.89
N VAL A 151 -3.22 -6.60 17.72
CA VAL A 151 -4.50 -5.92 17.49
C VAL A 151 -5.44 -6.78 16.66
N PRO A 152 -6.77 -6.76 16.91
CA PRO A 152 -7.73 -7.55 16.16
C PRO A 152 -7.99 -6.91 14.79
N ILE A 153 -8.00 -7.70 13.72
CA ILE A 153 -8.13 -7.23 12.34
C ILE A 153 -9.58 -7.33 11.87
N SER A 154 -10.09 -6.23 11.31
CA SER A 154 -11.43 -6.14 10.73
C SER A 154 -11.44 -6.22 9.21
N ALA A 155 -10.35 -5.81 8.55
CA ALA A 155 -10.20 -5.87 7.11
C ALA A 155 -8.77 -6.21 6.69
N ILE A 156 -8.65 -6.89 5.56
CA ILE A 156 -7.40 -7.10 4.84
C ILE A 156 -7.56 -6.44 3.46
N ILE A 157 -6.59 -5.61 3.09
CA ILE A 157 -6.59 -4.90 1.80
C ILE A 157 -5.42 -5.40 0.97
N PHE A 158 -5.71 -5.99 -0.17
CA PHE A 158 -4.72 -6.25 -1.22
C PHE A 158 -4.71 -5.10 -2.21
N GLY A 159 -3.58 -4.86 -2.86
CA GLY A 159 -3.52 -3.85 -3.90
C GLY A 159 -2.16 -3.82 -4.61
N GLY A 160 -2.19 -3.40 -5.85
CA GLY A 160 -1.01 -3.25 -6.68
C GLY A 160 -1.21 -2.11 -7.67
N ARG A 161 -0.15 -1.72 -8.34
CA ARG A 161 -0.17 -0.68 -9.37
C ARG A 161 -0.71 -1.24 -10.66
N ARG A 162 -1.90 -0.81 -11.09
CA ARG A 162 -2.52 -1.18 -12.37
C ARG A 162 -3.04 0.07 -13.06
N ALA A 163 -2.51 0.36 -14.26
CA ALA A 163 -2.93 1.55 -15.02
C ALA A 163 -4.38 1.46 -15.51
N LYS A 164 -4.92 0.25 -15.74
CA LYS A 164 -6.24 0.08 -16.37
C LYS A 164 -7.17 -0.95 -15.71
N THR A 165 -6.71 -2.16 -15.44
CA THR A 165 -7.61 -3.31 -15.24
C THR A 165 -8.35 -3.31 -13.90
N ALA A 166 -7.65 -3.11 -12.80
CA ALA A 166 -8.27 -3.18 -11.47
C ALA A 166 -9.05 -1.91 -11.15
N PRO A 167 -10.27 -2.00 -10.63
CA PRO A 167 -11.04 -0.84 -10.19
C PRO A 167 -10.43 -0.21 -8.92
N LEU A 168 -10.90 1.00 -8.59
CA LEU A 168 -10.47 1.76 -7.42
C LEU A 168 -10.55 0.93 -6.13
N VAL A 169 -11.67 0.23 -5.95
CA VAL A 169 -11.90 -0.66 -4.81
C VAL A 169 -12.96 -1.71 -5.13
N TYR A 170 -12.76 -2.92 -4.64
CA TYR A 170 -13.82 -3.95 -4.54
C TYR A 170 -13.58 -4.85 -3.33
N GLN A 171 -14.66 -5.44 -2.83
CA GLN A 171 -14.68 -6.40 -1.73
C GLN A 171 -14.82 -7.81 -2.29
N ALA A 172 -14.03 -8.75 -1.80
CA ALA A 172 -14.24 -10.17 -2.08
C ALA A 172 -15.58 -10.67 -1.48
N ARG A 173 -16.21 -11.63 -2.13
CA ARG A 173 -17.52 -12.17 -1.69
C ARG A 173 -17.44 -12.90 -0.37
N ASP A 174 -16.36 -13.63 -0.17
CA ASP A 174 -16.07 -14.40 1.03
C ASP A 174 -14.56 -14.56 1.21
N TRP A 175 -14.14 -15.30 2.22
CA TRP A 175 -12.72 -15.54 2.49
C TRP A 175 -12.01 -16.29 1.36
N GLN A 176 -12.65 -17.34 0.80
CA GLN A 176 -12.05 -18.12 -0.29
C GLN A 176 -11.82 -17.25 -1.53
N HIS A 177 -12.82 -16.44 -1.90
CA HIS A 177 -12.66 -15.46 -2.96
C HIS A 177 -11.57 -14.42 -2.64
N GLY A 178 -11.47 -14.00 -1.38
CA GLY A 178 -10.40 -13.11 -0.92
C GLY A 178 -9.00 -13.71 -1.07
N VAL A 179 -8.84 -15.00 -0.80
CA VAL A 179 -7.59 -15.73 -1.04
C VAL A 179 -7.28 -15.76 -2.54
N PHE A 180 -8.27 -15.98 -3.39
CA PHE A 180 -8.11 -15.89 -4.85
C PHE A 180 -7.66 -14.49 -5.27
N VAL A 181 -8.31 -13.43 -4.78
CA VAL A 181 -7.93 -12.03 -5.07
C VAL A 181 -6.49 -11.75 -4.67
N GLY A 182 -6.08 -12.15 -3.48
CA GLY A 182 -4.71 -11.96 -3.00
C GLY A 182 -3.69 -12.79 -3.78
N SER A 183 -4.00 -14.05 -4.09
CA SER A 183 -3.09 -14.96 -4.80
C SER A 183 -2.87 -14.56 -6.26
N THR A 184 -3.82 -13.87 -6.87
CA THR A 184 -3.73 -13.40 -8.26
C THR A 184 -3.28 -11.95 -8.38
N MET A 185 -2.99 -11.30 -7.27
CA MET A 185 -2.56 -9.90 -7.24
C MET A 185 -1.40 -9.65 -8.19
N ALA A 186 -1.47 -8.54 -8.90
CA ALA A 186 -0.44 -8.12 -9.84
C ALA A 186 -0.14 -6.64 -9.70
N SER A 187 1.10 -6.27 -10.00
CA SER A 187 1.55 -4.88 -10.00
C SER A 187 2.45 -4.60 -11.19
N GLU A 188 2.31 -3.42 -11.76
CA GLU A 188 3.20 -2.95 -12.80
C GLU A 188 4.54 -2.49 -12.21
N THR A 189 5.63 -2.79 -12.92
CA THR A 189 6.98 -2.39 -12.52
C THR A 189 7.16 -0.88 -12.60
N THR A 190 7.98 -0.34 -11.71
CA THR A 190 8.32 1.09 -11.63
C THR A 190 9.80 1.31 -11.98
N ALA A 191 10.21 2.57 -12.18
CA ALA A 191 11.59 2.93 -12.45
C ALA A 191 12.58 2.56 -11.31
N ALA A 192 12.08 2.30 -10.10
CA ALA A 192 12.90 1.82 -8.97
C ALA A 192 13.20 0.31 -9.03
N ALA A 193 12.47 -0.44 -9.87
CA ALA A 193 12.68 -1.87 -10.06
C ALA A 193 13.66 -2.13 -11.23
N ALA A 194 14.39 -3.22 -11.16
CA ALA A 194 15.17 -3.67 -12.30
C ALA A 194 14.25 -4.16 -13.43
N GLY A 195 14.46 -3.71 -14.66
CA GLY A 195 13.70 -4.10 -15.84
C GLY A 195 12.87 -2.98 -16.47
N ALA A 196 12.01 -3.32 -17.41
CA ALA A 196 11.16 -2.36 -18.12
C ALA A 196 10.03 -1.84 -17.21
N VAL A 197 9.73 -0.56 -17.31
CA VAL A 197 8.63 0.09 -16.58
C VAL A 197 7.28 -0.31 -17.19
N GLY A 198 6.25 -0.47 -16.35
CA GLY A 198 4.88 -0.77 -16.78
C GLY A 198 4.62 -2.24 -17.14
N VAL A 199 5.56 -3.13 -16.87
CA VAL A 199 5.35 -4.57 -17.07
C VAL A 199 4.56 -5.14 -15.89
N VAL A 200 3.45 -5.80 -16.18
CA VAL A 200 2.62 -6.46 -15.17
C VAL A 200 3.35 -7.68 -14.62
N ARG A 201 3.59 -7.71 -13.32
CA ARG A 201 4.20 -8.82 -12.60
C ARG A 201 3.24 -9.33 -11.52
N ARG A 202 3.04 -10.64 -11.47
CA ARG A 202 2.31 -11.28 -10.37
C ARG A 202 3.14 -11.21 -9.09
N ASP A 203 2.52 -10.74 -8.04
CA ASP A 203 3.12 -10.67 -6.70
C ASP A 203 2.05 -11.03 -5.67
N PRO A 204 1.70 -12.32 -5.56
CA PRO A 204 0.60 -12.80 -4.74
C PRO A 204 0.78 -12.35 -3.29
N MET A 205 -0.25 -11.68 -2.77
CA MET A 205 -0.32 -11.16 -1.39
C MET A 205 0.90 -10.30 -1.00
N ALA A 206 1.64 -9.74 -1.98
CA ALA A 206 2.93 -9.07 -1.81
C ALA A 206 3.99 -9.95 -1.12
N MET A 207 3.91 -11.26 -1.25
CA MET A 207 4.73 -12.24 -0.53
C MET A 207 5.69 -13.03 -1.42
N LEU A 208 5.63 -12.87 -2.75
CA LEU A 208 6.44 -13.70 -3.65
C LEU A 208 7.95 -13.67 -3.34
N PRO A 209 8.60 -12.53 -3.06
CA PRO A 209 10.03 -12.50 -2.73
C PRO A 209 10.36 -13.11 -1.36
N PHE A 210 9.35 -13.32 -0.51
CA PHE A 210 9.53 -13.72 0.90
C PHE A 210 9.10 -15.16 1.18
N CYS A 211 8.40 -15.81 0.24
CA CYS A 211 7.95 -17.19 0.39
C CYS A 211 9.00 -18.15 -0.21
N GLY A 212 9.73 -18.85 0.65
CA GLY A 212 10.81 -19.78 0.27
C GLY A 212 10.33 -21.19 -0.08
N TYR A 213 9.04 -21.42 -0.30
CA TYR A 213 8.43 -22.71 -0.65
C TYR A 213 7.31 -22.51 -1.67
N ASN A 214 6.65 -23.58 -2.11
CA ASN A 214 5.57 -23.49 -3.08
C ASN A 214 4.39 -22.69 -2.50
N MET A 215 4.03 -21.59 -3.16
CA MET A 215 2.95 -20.72 -2.68
C MET A 215 1.57 -21.36 -2.68
N GLY A 216 1.35 -22.45 -3.42
CA GLY A 216 0.13 -23.25 -3.29
C GLY A 216 -0.08 -23.74 -1.85
N ASP A 217 0.98 -24.17 -1.16
CA ASP A 217 0.90 -24.53 0.26
C ASP A 217 0.60 -23.32 1.17
N TYR A 218 1.15 -22.13 0.83
CA TYR A 218 0.84 -20.89 1.54
C TYR A 218 -0.64 -20.50 1.40
N TRP A 219 -1.20 -20.60 0.20
CA TRP A 219 -2.62 -20.31 -0.03
C TRP A 219 -3.54 -21.36 0.59
N ALA A 220 -3.14 -22.64 0.58
CA ALA A 220 -3.85 -23.69 1.29
C ALA A 220 -3.95 -23.40 2.79
N HIS A 221 -2.88 -22.87 3.40
CA HIS A 221 -2.89 -22.40 4.78
C HIS A 221 -3.88 -21.24 5.00
N TRP A 222 -3.93 -20.25 4.08
CA TRP A 222 -4.93 -19.18 4.14
C TRP A 222 -6.37 -19.74 4.10
N LEU A 223 -6.64 -20.70 3.22
CA LEU A 223 -7.97 -21.35 3.13
C LEU A 223 -8.32 -22.09 4.42
N GLU A 224 -7.35 -22.79 5.02
CA GLU A 224 -7.55 -23.47 6.30
C GLU A 224 -7.82 -22.48 7.44
N MET A 225 -7.12 -21.37 7.48
CA MET A 225 -7.34 -20.32 8.46
C MET A 225 -8.76 -19.74 8.34
N GLY A 226 -9.27 -19.57 7.14
CA GLY A 226 -10.65 -19.16 6.93
C GLY A 226 -11.68 -20.12 7.52
N LYS A 227 -11.45 -21.43 7.41
CA LYS A 227 -12.30 -22.44 8.04
C LYS A 227 -12.29 -22.34 9.57
N LYS A 228 -11.12 -22.05 10.16
CA LYS A 228 -10.95 -21.86 11.62
C LYS A 228 -11.58 -20.54 12.10
N LEU A 229 -11.50 -19.48 11.31
CA LEU A 229 -12.09 -18.18 11.65
C LEU A 229 -13.61 -18.16 11.53
N GLY A 230 -14.17 -18.90 10.55
CA GLY A 230 -15.60 -18.91 10.29
C GLY A 230 -16.16 -17.50 10.09
N ASP A 231 -17.26 -17.20 10.75
CA ASP A 231 -17.94 -15.88 10.67
C ASP A 231 -17.13 -14.73 11.26
N LYS A 232 -16.03 -15.03 11.96
CA LYS A 232 -15.10 -14.02 12.54
C LYS A 232 -13.98 -13.63 11.58
N ALA A 233 -13.93 -14.20 10.38
CA ALA A 233 -12.95 -13.84 9.38
C ALA A 233 -13.09 -12.36 8.97
N PRO A 234 -12.00 -11.61 8.88
CA PRO A 234 -12.06 -10.24 8.39
C PRO A 234 -12.50 -10.21 6.91
N LYS A 235 -13.12 -9.11 6.51
CA LYS A 235 -13.44 -8.87 5.10
C LYS A 235 -12.16 -8.59 4.32
N ILE A 236 -12.14 -9.03 3.06
CA ILE A 236 -10.98 -8.83 2.16
C ILE A 236 -11.40 -7.90 1.03
N PHE A 237 -10.54 -6.92 0.78
CA PHE A 237 -10.72 -5.90 -0.26
C PHE A 237 -9.52 -5.88 -1.20
N ASN A 238 -9.72 -5.36 -2.40
CA ASN A 238 -8.64 -4.95 -3.29
C ASN A 238 -8.80 -3.48 -3.63
N VAL A 239 -7.68 -2.76 -3.68
CA VAL A 239 -7.63 -1.35 -4.05
C VAL A 239 -6.60 -1.09 -5.15
N ASN A 240 -6.86 -0.08 -5.96
CA ASN A 240 -5.93 0.39 -6.99
C ASN A 240 -5.94 1.92 -7.08
N TRP A 241 -4.93 2.54 -6.52
CA TRP A 241 -4.75 4.00 -6.52
C TRP A 241 -4.14 4.56 -7.83
N PHE A 242 -3.82 3.70 -8.79
CA PHE A 242 -2.85 3.99 -9.85
C PHE A 242 -3.43 3.94 -11.26
N ARG A 243 -4.75 3.99 -11.41
CA ARG A 243 -5.33 4.14 -12.76
C ARG A 243 -4.91 5.47 -13.35
N THR A 244 -4.58 5.42 -14.65
CA THR A 244 -4.10 6.58 -15.40
C THR A 244 -5.08 6.96 -16.52
N ASP A 245 -5.05 8.23 -16.87
CA ASP A 245 -5.63 8.74 -18.11
C ASP A 245 -4.78 8.32 -19.34
N ASP A 246 -5.19 8.77 -20.52
CA ASP A 246 -4.50 8.46 -21.78
C ASP A 246 -3.12 9.15 -21.89
N GLU A 247 -2.86 10.17 -21.08
CA GLU A 247 -1.58 10.87 -20.99
C GLU A 247 -0.65 10.25 -19.94
N GLY A 248 -1.14 9.27 -19.17
CA GLY A 248 -0.39 8.56 -18.12
C GLY A 248 -0.41 9.24 -16.75
N HIS A 249 -1.24 10.25 -16.54
CA HIS A 249 -1.41 10.88 -15.23
C HIS A 249 -2.35 10.06 -14.35
N PHE A 250 -2.06 10.01 -13.05
CA PHE A 250 -2.96 9.35 -12.10
C PHE A 250 -4.27 10.10 -11.98
N ILE A 251 -5.38 9.38 -12.12
CA ILE A 251 -6.73 9.94 -12.03
C ILE A 251 -7.13 10.14 -10.56
N TRP A 252 -6.80 9.15 -9.70
CA TRP A 252 -7.09 9.24 -8.28
C TRP A 252 -6.02 10.06 -7.56
N PRO A 253 -6.39 11.04 -6.69
CA PRO A 253 -5.40 11.91 -6.04
C PRO A 253 -4.46 11.22 -5.06
N GLY A 254 -4.89 10.11 -4.47
CA GLY A 254 -4.03 9.30 -3.59
C GLY A 254 -3.77 9.92 -2.22
N PHE A 255 -2.78 9.41 -1.50
CA PHE A 255 -2.36 9.75 -0.13
C PHE A 255 -3.54 9.99 0.83
N GLY A 256 -3.71 11.20 1.35
CA GLY A 256 -4.80 11.53 2.30
C GLY A 256 -6.20 11.22 1.77
N ASP A 257 -6.42 11.39 0.46
CA ASP A 257 -7.71 11.12 -0.17
C ASP A 257 -8.05 9.63 -0.29
N ASN A 258 -7.10 8.73 -0.08
CA ASN A 258 -7.37 7.31 0.12
C ASN A 258 -8.31 7.07 1.32
N MET A 259 -8.38 8.00 2.28
CA MET A 259 -9.33 7.95 3.39
C MET A 259 -10.79 7.87 2.90
N ARG A 260 -11.12 8.42 1.75
CA ARG A 260 -12.46 8.36 1.15
C ARG A 260 -12.89 6.95 0.80
N VAL A 261 -11.95 6.15 0.30
CA VAL A 261 -12.14 4.72 0.02
C VAL A 261 -12.10 3.91 1.31
N LEU A 262 -11.17 4.22 2.22
CA LEU A 262 -11.09 3.56 3.52
C LEU A 262 -12.36 3.77 4.35
N ASN A 263 -13.01 4.91 4.23
CA ASN A 263 -14.30 5.15 4.90
C ASN A 263 -15.36 4.14 4.44
N TRP A 264 -15.50 3.92 3.12
CA TRP A 264 -16.41 2.89 2.62
C TRP A 264 -16.02 1.49 3.12
N ILE A 265 -14.72 1.15 3.14
CA ILE A 265 -14.24 -0.14 3.66
C ILE A 265 -14.63 -0.32 5.14
N VAL A 266 -14.44 0.71 5.96
CA VAL A 266 -14.82 0.69 7.39
C VAL A 266 -16.34 0.51 7.52
N ASP A 267 -17.13 1.28 6.79
CA ASP A 267 -18.59 1.19 6.81
C ASP A 267 -19.08 -0.19 6.33
N ARG A 268 -18.40 -0.83 5.37
CA ARG A 268 -18.67 -2.22 4.99
C ARG A 268 -18.37 -3.20 6.12
N CYS A 269 -17.29 -3.00 6.88
CA CYS A 269 -16.95 -3.84 8.03
C CYS A 269 -17.95 -3.69 9.17
N GLU A 270 -18.51 -2.49 9.34
CA GLU A 270 -19.50 -2.17 10.36
C GLU A 270 -20.96 -2.43 9.94
N GLY A 271 -21.19 -2.88 8.69
CA GLY A 271 -22.53 -3.12 8.16
C GLY A 271 -23.34 -1.86 7.90
N LYS A 272 -22.69 -0.72 7.72
CA LYS A 272 -23.30 0.61 7.50
C LYS A 272 -23.40 1.00 6.03
N ALA A 273 -22.63 0.37 5.14
CA ALA A 273 -22.64 0.65 3.71
C ALA A 273 -23.14 -0.52 2.89
N ASP A 274 -23.94 -0.22 1.88
CA ASP A 274 -24.34 -1.17 0.84
C ASP A 274 -23.21 -1.38 -0.18
N ALA A 275 -23.39 -2.35 -1.06
CA ALA A 275 -22.51 -2.62 -2.17
C ALA A 275 -23.28 -3.14 -3.39
N VAL A 276 -22.71 -2.90 -4.56
CA VAL A 276 -23.21 -3.41 -5.84
C VAL A 276 -22.42 -4.67 -6.20
N GLU A 277 -23.09 -5.74 -6.55
CA GLU A 277 -22.45 -6.96 -7.04
C GLU A 277 -21.97 -6.74 -8.48
N THR A 278 -20.72 -7.13 -8.73
CA THR A 278 -20.07 -7.11 -10.04
C THR A 278 -19.49 -8.51 -10.36
N PRO A 279 -19.04 -8.77 -11.58
CA PRO A 279 -18.39 -10.04 -11.91
C PRO A 279 -17.17 -10.38 -11.05
N ILE A 280 -16.50 -9.37 -10.46
CA ILE A 280 -15.25 -9.55 -9.69
C ILE A 280 -15.42 -9.39 -8.17
N GLY A 281 -16.60 -9.05 -7.68
CA GLY A 281 -16.87 -8.85 -6.24
C GLY A 281 -17.88 -7.75 -6.00
N TYR A 282 -17.87 -7.19 -4.80
CA TYR A 282 -18.76 -6.10 -4.41
C TYR A 282 -18.06 -4.76 -4.50
N GLU A 283 -18.70 -3.76 -5.09
CA GLU A 283 -18.19 -2.41 -5.26
C GLU A 283 -19.10 -1.38 -4.59
N PRO A 284 -18.58 -0.19 -4.21
CA PRO A 284 -19.45 0.93 -3.86
C PRO A 284 -20.22 1.41 -5.09
N LYS A 285 -21.35 2.08 -4.86
CA LYS A 285 -21.88 2.97 -5.88
C LYS A 285 -20.91 4.16 -6.02
N PRO A 286 -20.78 4.77 -7.21
CA PRO A 286 -19.91 5.95 -7.38
C PRO A 286 -20.19 7.06 -6.38
N GLU A 287 -21.46 7.25 -6.00
CA GLU A 287 -21.94 8.24 -5.05
C GLU A 287 -21.54 7.96 -3.60
N ASP A 288 -21.15 6.73 -3.27
CA ASP A 288 -20.69 6.34 -1.94
C ASP A 288 -19.23 6.76 -1.68
N ILE A 289 -18.50 7.13 -2.73
CA ILE A 289 -17.13 7.68 -2.63
C ILE A 289 -17.23 9.20 -2.69
N ASP A 290 -17.00 9.83 -1.56
CA ASP A 290 -17.05 11.29 -1.45
C ASP A 290 -15.93 11.95 -2.26
N VAL A 291 -16.29 12.83 -3.19
CA VAL A 291 -15.37 13.60 -4.04
C VAL A 291 -15.40 15.11 -3.75
N GLU A 292 -16.10 15.53 -2.70
CA GLU A 292 -16.19 16.95 -2.34
C GLU A 292 -14.77 17.54 -2.11
N GLY A 293 -14.50 18.65 -2.78
CA GLY A 293 -13.20 19.35 -2.71
C GLY A 293 -12.10 18.74 -3.57
N LEU A 294 -12.38 17.74 -4.41
CA LEU A 294 -11.45 17.19 -5.39
C LEU A 294 -11.72 17.76 -6.79
N ASP A 295 -10.70 17.71 -7.64
CA ASP A 295 -10.81 18.07 -9.08
C ASP A 295 -11.34 16.90 -9.93
N ILE A 296 -12.01 15.94 -9.33
CA ILE A 296 -12.67 14.82 -10.00
C ILE A 296 -14.15 14.79 -9.63
N THR A 297 -14.95 14.15 -10.49
CA THR A 297 -16.41 14.05 -10.33
C THR A 297 -16.85 12.64 -9.97
N THR A 298 -18.13 12.47 -9.61
CA THR A 298 -18.75 11.15 -9.43
C THR A 298 -18.68 10.30 -10.71
N ASP A 299 -18.74 10.92 -11.89
CA ASP A 299 -18.55 10.20 -13.16
C ASP A 299 -17.12 9.67 -13.30
N THR A 300 -16.13 10.44 -12.87
CA THR A 300 -14.73 9.95 -12.80
C THR A 300 -14.62 8.74 -11.87
N VAL A 301 -15.29 8.76 -10.72
CA VAL A 301 -15.33 7.61 -9.81
C VAL A 301 -16.01 6.40 -10.47
N ARG A 302 -17.09 6.62 -11.24
CA ARG A 302 -17.76 5.55 -12.00
C ARG A 302 -16.81 4.90 -12.97
N ASP A 303 -15.99 5.69 -13.67
CA ASP A 303 -14.96 5.17 -14.57
C ASP A 303 -13.88 4.39 -13.81
N LEU A 304 -13.44 4.91 -12.66
CA LEU A 304 -12.46 4.24 -11.78
C LEU A 304 -12.97 2.92 -11.19
N LEU A 305 -14.28 2.76 -11.05
CA LEU A 305 -14.94 1.53 -10.59
C LEU A 305 -15.32 0.59 -11.75
N SER A 306 -15.09 0.98 -13.00
CA SER A 306 -15.50 0.19 -14.15
C SER A 306 -14.77 -1.15 -14.24
N VAL A 307 -15.53 -2.20 -14.57
CA VAL A 307 -15.03 -3.56 -14.81
C VAL A 307 -15.12 -3.87 -16.31
N ASP A 308 -14.02 -3.69 -17.03
CA ASP A 308 -13.98 -3.97 -18.47
C ASP A 308 -13.82 -5.47 -18.72
N LYS A 309 -14.83 -6.06 -19.36
CA LYS A 309 -14.89 -7.50 -19.64
C LYS A 309 -13.72 -8.01 -20.49
N ASN A 310 -13.23 -7.21 -21.42
CA ASN A 310 -12.15 -7.63 -22.33
C ASN A 310 -10.79 -7.58 -21.60
N LEU A 311 -10.53 -6.54 -20.82
CA LEU A 311 -9.34 -6.46 -19.98
C LEU A 311 -9.30 -7.62 -18.98
N TRP A 312 -10.43 -7.97 -18.36
CA TRP A 312 -10.48 -9.09 -17.42
C TRP A 312 -10.37 -10.47 -18.09
N LYS A 313 -10.80 -10.63 -19.33
CA LYS A 313 -10.53 -11.88 -20.08
C LYS A 313 -9.03 -12.08 -20.33
N GLU A 314 -8.30 -11.02 -20.66
CA GLU A 314 -6.83 -11.08 -20.78
C GLU A 314 -6.16 -11.33 -19.43
N GLU A 315 -6.67 -10.69 -18.37
CA GLU A 315 -6.20 -10.93 -17.01
C GLU A 315 -6.32 -12.41 -16.59
N VAL A 316 -7.46 -13.04 -16.90
CA VAL A 316 -7.69 -14.47 -16.63
C VAL A 316 -6.68 -15.37 -17.36
N LYS A 317 -6.27 -15.04 -18.58
CA LYS A 317 -5.21 -15.79 -19.28
C LYS A 317 -3.90 -15.74 -18.50
N GLY A 318 -3.46 -14.53 -18.09
CA GLY A 318 -2.27 -14.36 -17.30
C GLY A 318 -2.34 -15.02 -15.91
N ILE A 319 -3.52 -15.09 -15.30
CA ILE A 319 -3.75 -15.84 -14.06
C ILE A 319 -3.54 -17.34 -14.28
N LYS A 320 -4.12 -17.92 -15.34
CA LYS A 320 -3.94 -19.35 -15.67
C LYS A 320 -2.47 -19.71 -15.91
N GLU A 321 -1.76 -18.88 -16.68
CA GLU A 321 -0.32 -19.06 -16.92
C GLU A 321 0.50 -18.99 -15.63
N PHE A 322 0.12 -18.08 -14.74
CA PHE A 322 0.77 -17.94 -13.44
C PHE A 322 0.51 -19.15 -12.54
N TYR A 323 -0.73 -19.59 -12.43
CA TYR A 323 -1.10 -20.73 -11.60
C TYR A 323 -0.49 -22.05 -12.08
N ALA A 324 -0.29 -22.24 -13.39
CA ALA A 324 0.38 -23.39 -13.95
C ALA A 324 1.81 -23.62 -13.41
N LYS A 325 2.45 -22.57 -12.86
CA LYS A 325 3.80 -22.66 -12.28
C LYS A 325 3.84 -23.41 -10.95
N PHE A 326 2.71 -23.61 -10.29
CA PHE A 326 2.64 -24.26 -8.97
C PHE A 326 2.31 -25.75 -9.04
N GLY A 327 2.06 -26.27 -10.24
CA GLY A 327 1.84 -27.70 -10.52
C GLY A 327 0.60 -28.24 -9.81
N ASP A 328 0.74 -29.39 -9.17
CA ASP A 328 -0.31 -30.12 -8.46
C ASP A 328 -0.64 -29.58 -7.07
N LYS A 329 -0.08 -28.45 -6.69
CA LYS A 329 -0.40 -27.71 -5.45
C LYS A 329 -1.60 -26.76 -5.58
N LEU A 330 -2.09 -26.57 -6.79
CA LEU A 330 -3.28 -25.75 -7.10
C LEU A 330 -4.35 -26.57 -7.82
#